data_120fbaada59bb639804c6031f55f66ae
#
_entry.id   120fbaada59bb639804c6031f55f66ae
#
_cell.length_a   1.000
_cell.length_b   1.000
_cell.length_c   1.000
_cell.angle_alpha   90.00
_cell.angle_beta   90.00
_cell.angle_gamma   90.00
#
_symmetry.space_group_name_H-M   'P 1'
#
loop_
_entity.id
_entity.type
_entity.pdbx_description
1 polymer ?
#
loop_
_entity_poly.entity_id
_entity_poly.type
_entity_poly.pdbx_seq_one_letter_code
_entity_poly.pdbx_strand_id
1 'polypeptide(L)'
;SEVMIRTHNLQVQSKNYFICIKDSALVIEVLKTIKLLSDENQWGDFGTVNKLIVQNMCCKRAFLRGAFMVAGSVTNPEKGYHLEIAVLSAKLAEQLKEEMSAFEIDAKIVERKKYQVVYIKEGAQIVDFLNVIGAHMALMEFENVRIVKEVRNSVNRQVNCETANITKIVNTAA
;
A
#
# COMPACT_ATOMS: atom_id res chain seq x y z
N SER A 1 10.94 -23.69 -14.54
CA SER A 1 11.22 -22.31 -14.12
C SER A 1 12.56 -22.28 -13.38
N GLU A 2 13.53 -21.56 -13.90
CA GLU A 2 14.81 -21.30 -13.21
C GLU A 2 14.70 -19.96 -12.45
N VAL A 3 15.04 -19.99 -11.18
CA VAL A 3 15.21 -18.77 -10.37
C VAL A 3 16.68 -18.35 -10.50
N MET A 4 16.94 -17.21 -11.13
CA MET A 4 18.28 -16.66 -11.26
C MET A 4 18.48 -15.56 -10.21
N ILE A 5 19.43 -15.76 -9.29
CA ILE A 5 19.81 -14.76 -8.29
C ILE A 5 21.01 -14.02 -8.84
N ARG A 6 20.87 -12.73 -9.16
CA ARG A 6 22.01 -11.84 -9.45
C ARG A 6 22.27 -10.96 -8.21
N THR A 7 23.44 -11.11 -7.63
CA THR A 7 23.98 -10.20 -6.63
C THR A 7 24.80 -9.12 -7.32
N HIS A 8 24.39 -7.86 -7.26
CA HIS A 8 25.27 -6.74 -7.62
C HIS A 8 26.02 -6.29 -6.36
N ASN A 9 27.34 -6.45 -6.39
CA ASN A 9 28.25 -5.91 -5.39
C ASN A 9 28.40 -4.41 -5.63
N LEU A 10 27.83 -3.59 -4.75
CA LEU A 10 28.33 -2.24 -4.44
C LEU A 10 27.65 -1.80 -3.12
N GLN A 11 28.41 -1.94 -2.03
CA GLN A 11 28.23 -1.32 -0.69
C GLN A 11 26.87 -1.32 0.02
N VAL A 12 25.78 -1.72 -0.61
CA VAL A 12 24.48 -2.03 0.01
C VAL A 12 24.11 -3.44 -0.41
N GLN A 13 23.94 -4.35 0.56
CA GLN A 13 23.55 -5.75 0.30
C GLN A 13 22.08 -5.83 -0.16
N SER A 14 21.75 -5.29 -1.32
CA SER A 14 20.45 -5.52 -1.96
C SER A 14 20.53 -6.78 -2.82
N LYS A 15 19.83 -7.83 -2.43
CA LYS A 15 19.67 -9.03 -3.26
C LYS A 15 18.51 -8.80 -4.21
N ASN A 16 18.77 -8.81 -5.51
CA ASN A 16 17.72 -8.80 -6.53
C ASN A 16 17.40 -10.25 -6.93
N TYR A 17 16.13 -10.59 -6.93
CA TYR A 17 15.63 -11.91 -7.32
C TYR A 17 14.94 -11.79 -8.68
N PHE A 18 15.28 -12.69 -9.60
CA PHE A 18 14.66 -12.77 -10.93
C PHE A 18 14.04 -14.14 -11.10
N ILE A 19 12.80 -14.17 -11.60
CA ILE A 19 12.14 -15.38 -12.05
C ILE A 19 12.14 -15.35 -13.58
N CYS A 20 12.71 -16.36 -14.21
CA CYS A 20 12.82 -16.44 -15.66
C CYS A 20 12.08 -17.69 -16.17
N ILE A 21 11.18 -17.49 -17.12
CA ILE A 21 10.49 -18.57 -17.85
C ILE A 21 11.16 -18.66 -19.21
N LYS A 22 11.82 -19.78 -19.52
CA LYS A 22 12.56 -19.98 -20.77
C LYS A 22 11.73 -20.66 -21.86
N ASP A 23 10.69 -21.39 -21.49
CA ASP A 23 9.79 -22.07 -22.43
C ASP A 23 8.87 -21.04 -23.10
N SER A 24 9.00 -20.89 -24.42
CA SER A 24 8.22 -19.92 -25.19
C SER A 24 6.72 -20.23 -25.22
N ALA A 25 6.33 -21.50 -25.20
CA ALA A 25 4.92 -21.89 -25.17
C ALA A 25 4.30 -21.52 -23.84
N LEU A 26 4.98 -21.80 -22.72
CA LEU A 26 4.56 -21.42 -21.39
C LEU A 26 4.51 -19.90 -21.20
N VAL A 27 5.47 -19.15 -21.78
CA VAL A 27 5.44 -17.67 -21.76
C VAL A 27 4.20 -17.14 -22.44
N ILE A 28 3.85 -17.65 -23.63
CA ILE A 28 2.63 -17.24 -24.35
C ILE A 28 1.38 -17.57 -23.55
N GLU A 29 1.30 -18.74 -22.95
CA GLU A 29 0.17 -19.15 -22.10
C GLU A 29 0.01 -18.23 -20.88
N VAL A 30 1.10 -17.93 -20.17
CA VAL A 30 1.09 -17.00 -19.05
C VAL A 30 0.62 -15.61 -19.50
N LEU A 31 1.16 -15.06 -20.58
CA LEU A 31 0.80 -13.74 -21.11
C LEU A 31 -0.66 -13.66 -21.53
N LYS A 32 -1.20 -14.74 -22.13
CA LYS A 32 -2.64 -14.83 -22.46
C LYS A 32 -3.51 -14.93 -21.19
N THR A 33 -3.08 -15.71 -20.22
CA THR A 33 -3.81 -15.86 -18.95
C THR A 33 -3.94 -14.54 -18.20
N ILE A 34 -2.88 -13.75 -18.14
CA ILE A 34 -2.91 -12.41 -17.50
C ILE A 34 -3.42 -11.30 -18.44
N LYS A 35 -3.94 -11.67 -19.61
CA LYS A 35 -4.52 -10.76 -20.60
C LYS A 35 -3.57 -9.64 -21.09
N LEU A 36 -2.28 -9.86 -21.05
CA LEU A 36 -1.27 -9.01 -21.69
C LEU A 36 -1.10 -9.35 -23.17
N LEU A 37 -1.49 -10.56 -23.58
CA LEU A 37 -1.51 -11.01 -24.95
C LEU A 37 -2.91 -11.50 -25.27
N SER A 38 -3.49 -11.09 -26.42
CA SER A 38 -4.77 -11.62 -26.91
C SER A 38 -4.62 -13.02 -27.48
N ASP A 39 -5.72 -13.70 -27.71
CA ASP A 39 -5.71 -15.01 -28.37
C ASP A 39 -5.12 -14.95 -29.80
N GLU A 40 -5.20 -13.79 -30.46
CA GLU A 40 -4.61 -13.50 -31.76
C GLU A 40 -3.15 -13.03 -31.68
N ASN A 41 -2.49 -13.16 -30.51
CA ASN A 41 -1.12 -12.72 -30.23
C ASN A 41 -0.87 -11.20 -30.39
N GLN A 42 -1.91 -10.38 -30.20
CA GLN A 42 -1.77 -8.93 -30.14
C GLN A 42 -1.51 -8.48 -28.70
N TRP A 43 -0.59 -7.55 -28.53
CA TRP A 43 -0.28 -6.98 -27.23
C TRP A 43 -1.40 -6.09 -26.70
N GLY A 44 -1.76 -6.30 -25.44
CA GLY A 44 -2.71 -5.46 -24.71
C GLY A 44 -2.09 -4.15 -24.19
N ASP A 45 -2.89 -3.38 -23.45
CA ASP A 45 -2.42 -2.15 -22.77
C ASP A 45 -1.59 -2.54 -21.54
N PHE A 46 -0.30 -2.16 -21.53
CA PHE A 46 0.61 -2.35 -20.38
C PHE A 46 0.38 -1.32 -19.27
N GLY A 47 -0.45 -0.33 -19.49
CA GLY A 47 -0.69 0.77 -18.56
C GLY A 47 -1.68 0.41 -17.43
N THR A 48 -2.45 -0.68 -17.59
CA THR A 48 -3.47 -1.13 -16.63
C THR A 48 -3.57 -2.64 -16.61
N VAL A 49 -4.17 -3.20 -15.55
CA VAL A 49 -4.57 -4.61 -15.52
C VAL A 49 -5.95 -4.76 -16.12
N ASN A 50 -6.15 -5.79 -16.95
CA ASN A 50 -7.43 -6.05 -17.56
C ASN A 50 -8.54 -6.25 -16.51
N LYS A 51 -9.66 -5.55 -16.66
CA LYS A 51 -10.78 -5.58 -15.70
C LYS A 51 -11.34 -7.00 -15.47
N LEU A 52 -11.25 -7.88 -16.48
CA LEU A 52 -11.67 -9.29 -16.33
C LEU A 52 -10.86 -10.05 -15.28
N ILE A 53 -9.60 -9.66 -15.04
CA ILE A 53 -8.73 -10.31 -14.06
C ILE A 53 -9.11 -9.89 -12.65
N VAL A 54 -9.54 -8.65 -12.45
CA VAL A 54 -9.84 -8.04 -11.14
C VAL A 54 -11.34 -7.96 -10.84
N GLN A 55 -12.17 -8.82 -11.45
CA GLN A 55 -13.61 -8.83 -11.20
C GLN A 55 -13.98 -9.29 -9.79
N ASN A 56 -13.34 -10.36 -9.31
CA ASN A 56 -13.65 -10.94 -8.03
C ASN A 56 -12.89 -10.27 -6.89
N MET A 57 -13.47 -10.21 -5.71
CA MET A 57 -12.84 -9.60 -4.52
C MET A 57 -11.49 -10.24 -4.17
N CYS A 58 -11.35 -11.56 -4.33
CA CYS A 58 -10.07 -12.24 -4.13
C CYS A 58 -8.99 -11.80 -5.14
N CYS A 59 -9.38 -11.54 -6.39
CA CYS A 59 -8.47 -11.07 -7.44
C CYS A 59 -8.06 -9.62 -7.18
N LYS A 60 -8.99 -8.75 -6.76
CA LYS A 60 -8.71 -7.38 -6.32
C LYS A 60 -7.69 -7.36 -5.17
N ARG A 61 -7.88 -8.21 -4.14
CA ARG A 61 -6.92 -8.38 -3.04
C ARG A 61 -5.53 -8.80 -3.54
N ALA A 62 -5.48 -9.79 -4.44
CA ALA A 62 -4.22 -10.26 -5.00
C ALA A 62 -3.51 -9.18 -5.83
N PHE A 63 -4.27 -8.40 -6.61
CA PHE A 63 -3.75 -7.28 -7.38
C PHE A 63 -3.16 -6.18 -6.47
N LEU A 64 -3.92 -5.72 -5.47
CA LEU A 64 -3.45 -4.71 -4.50
C LEU A 64 -2.24 -5.18 -3.72
N ARG A 65 -2.20 -6.46 -3.30
CA ARG A 65 -1.03 -7.08 -2.66
C ARG A 65 0.19 -7.05 -3.57
N GLY A 66 0.04 -7.48 -4.83
CA GLY A 66 1.13 -7.47 -5.81
C GLY A 66 1.66 -6.08 -6.07
N ALA A 67 0.79 -5.10 -6.26
CA ALA A 67 1.16 -3.70 -6.45
C ALA A 67 1.92 -3.13 -5.25
N PHE A 68 1.45 -3.43 -4.02
CA PHE A 68 2.10 -2.98 -2.79
C PHE A 68 3.48 -3.63 -2.59
N MET A 69 3.62 -4.92 -2.87
CA MET A 69 4.91 -5.63 -2.75
C MET A 69 5.98 -5.07 -3.69
N VAL A 70 5.59 -4.55 -4.86
CA VAL A 70 6.52 -4.02 -5.87
C VAL A 70 6.85 -2.55 -5.66
N ALA A 71 5.85 -1.73 -5.32
CA ALA A 71 5.95 -0.28 -5.37
C ALA A 71 5.38 0.42 -4.12
N GLY A 72 4.97 -0.34 -3.10
CA GLY A 72 4.38 0.17 -1.88
C GLY A 72 5.39 0.49 -0.79
N SER A 73 5.03 1.43 0.05
CA SER A 73 5.72 1.70 1.31
C SER A 73 4.74 2.14 2.39
N VAL A 74 5.09 1.86 3.64
CA VAL A 74 4.34 2.31 4.82
C VAL A 74 5.30 2.92 5.82
N THR A 75 4.93 4.08 6.34
CA THR A 75 5.73 4.78 7.35
C THR A 75 5.52 4.13 8.72
N ASN A 76 6.58 4.10 9.54
CA ASN A 76 6.47 3.69 10.94
C ASN A 76 5.39 4.53 11.65
N PRO A 77 4.36 3.90 12.25
CA PRO A 77 3.22 4.60 12.86
C PRO A 77 3.60 5.52 14.03
N GLU A 78 4.77 5.33 14.65
CA GLU A 78 5.30 6.26 15.65
C GLU A 78 5.58 7.65 15.07
N LYS A 79 6.06 7.70 13.80
CA LYS A 79 6.40 8.96 13.12
C LYS A 79 5.20 9.61 12.44
N GLY A 80 4.25 8.81 11.97
CA GLY A 80 3.06 9.30 11.27
C GLY A 80 2.35 8.21 10.51
N TYR A 81 1.15 8.51 10.04
CA TYR A 81 0.34 7.58 9.25
C TYR A 81 0.47 7.95 7.78
N HIS A 82 1.15 7.11 7.03
CA HIS A 82 1.29 7.28 5.58
C HIS A 82 1.60 5.93 4.93
N LEU A 83 0.76 5.54 3.98
CA LEU A 83 0.97 4.40 3.09
C LEU A 83 0.88 4.92 1.67
N GLU A 84 1.81 4.50 0.80
CA GLU A 84 1.81 4.92 -0.59
C GLU A 84 2.19 3.77 -1.53
N ILE A 85 1.68 3.84 -2.77
CA ILE A 85 2.08 3.01 -3.91
C ILE A 85 2.45 3.96 -5.04
N ALA A 86 3.70 3.91 -5.50
CA ALA A 86 4.22 4.80 -6.54
C ALA A 86 4.31 4.09 -7.89
N VAL A 87 3.52 4.53 -8.87
CA VAL A 87 3.48 3.95 -10.21
C VAL A 87 3.80 4.98 -11.28
N LEU A 88 4.19 4.54 -12.48
CA LEU A 88 4.51 5.45 -13.59
C LEU A 88 3.28 5.83 -14.42
N SER A 89 2.27 4.96 -14.48
CA SER A 89 1.07 5.15 -15.28
C SER A 89 -0.04 5.82 -14.48
N ALA A 90 -0.57 6.93 -14.97
CA ALA A 90 -1.73 7.60 -14.38
C ALA A 90 -2.98 6.68 -14.43
N LYS A 91 -3.16 5.93 -15.52
CA LYS A 91 -4.25 4.95 -15.64
C LYS A 91 -4.18 3.87 -14.56
N LEU A 92 -2.96 3.37 -14.27
CA LEU A 92 -2.74 2.37 -13.22
C LEU A 92 -3.01 2.95 -11.83
N ALA A 93 -2.64 4.21 -11.59
CA ALA A 93 -2.92 4.89 -10.32
C ALA A 93 -4.43 5.05 -10.09
N GLU A 94 -5.18 5.45 -11.11
CA GLU A 94 -6.65 5.52 -11.02
C GLU A 94 -7.26 4.13 -10.81
N GLN A 95 -6.79 3.11 -11.50
CA GLN A 95 -7.24 1.74 -11.29
C GLN A 95 -6.96 1.25 -9.86
N LEU A 96 -5.77 1.50 -9.31
CA LEU A 96 -5.43 1.15 -7.92
C LEU A 96 -6.39 1.83 -6.94
N LYS A 97 -6.69 3.11 -7.15
CA LYS A 97 -7.66 3.86 -6.34
C LYS A 97 -9.07 3.26 -6.46
N GLU A 98 -9.52 2.93 -7.68
CA GLU A 98 -10.82 2.28 -7.94
C GLU A 98 -10.91 0.92 -7.21
N GLU A 99 -9.85 0.11 -7.27
CA GLU A 99 -9.81 -1.19 -6.60
C GLU A 99 -9.74 -1.08 -5.06
N MET A 100 -9.10 -0.03 -4.52
CA MET A 100 -9.12 0.28 -3.09
C MET A 100 -10.50 0.71 -2.63
N SER A 101 -11.22 1.51 -3.42
CA SER A 101 -12.57 1.98 -3.08
C SER A 101 -13.59 0.84 -2.98
N ALA A 102 -13.38 -0.29 -3.68
CA ALA A 102 -14.18 -1.50 -3.53
C ALA A 102 -14.11 -2.13 -2.12
N PHE A 103 -13.13 -1.72 -1.31
CA PHE A 103 -12.95 -2.10 0.09
C PHE A 103 -13.18 -0.93 1.05
N GLU A 104 -13.88 0.11 0.61
CA GLU A 104 -14.19 1.33 1.39
C GLU A 104 -12.93 2.12 1.81
N ILE A 105 -11.82 1.97 1.08
CA ILE A 105 -10.56 2.68 1.32
C ILE A 105 -10.50 3.93 0.43
N ASP A 106 -10.49 5.12 1.05
CA ASP A 106 -10.40 6.42 0.37
C ASP A 106 -8.93 6.81 0.10
N ALA A 107 -8.35 6.23 -0.96
CA ALA A 107 -7.02 6.59 -1.39
C ALA A 107 -7.04 7.86 -2.25
N LYS A 108 -5.98 8.66 -2.14
CA LYS A 108 -5.77 9.88 -2.94
C LYS A 108 -4.60 9.70 -3.88
N ILE A 109 -4.59 10.47 -4.97
CA ILE A 109 -3.51 10.45 -5.95
C ILE A 109 -2.83 11.81 -5.94
N VAL A 110 -1.50 11.79 -6.02
CA VAL A 110 -0.67 12.99 -6.20
C VAL A 110 0.44 12.69 -7.18
N GLU A 111 0.70 13.64 -8.08
CA GLU A 111 1.86 13.56 -8.96
C GLU A 111 3.12 14.01 -8.21
N ARG A 112 4.17 13.17 -8.25
CA ARG A 112 5.46 13.45 -7.65
C ARG A 112 6.58 13.13 -8.66
N LYS A 113 7.13 14.16 -9.28
CA LYS A 113 8.12 14.02 -10.36
C LYS A 113 7.52 13.22 -11.53
N LYS A 114 8.09 12.04 -11.82
CA LYS A 114 7.63 11.12 -12.86
C LYS A 114 6.64 10.04 -12.37
N TYR A 115 6.32 10.03 -11.07
CA TYR A 115 5.45 9.03 -10.47
C TYR A 115 4.08 9.60 -10.15
N GLN A 116 3.06 8.77 -10.33
CA GLN A 116 1.74 8.92 -9.75
C GLN A 116 1.72 8.15 -8.43
N VAL A 117 1.48 8.83 -7.32
CA VAL A 117 1.52 8.22 -5.99
C VAL A 117 0.11 8.11 -5.46
N VAL A 118 -0.36 6.88 -5.31
CA VAL A 118 -1.61 6.55 -4.62
C VAL A 118 -1.31 6.43 -3.15
N TYR A 119 -1.98 7.20 -2.28
CA TYR A 119 -1.64 7.24 -0.86
C TYR A 119 -2.85 7.29 0.07
N ILE A 120 -2.63 6.81 1.30
CA ILE A 120 -3.56 6.83 2.43
C ILE A 120 -2.84 7.51 3.61
N LYS A 121 -3.55 8.42 4.32
CA LYS A 121 -3.01 9.13 5.51
C LYS A 121 -3.77 8.83 6.80
N GLU A 122 -4.89 8.18 6.72
CA GLU A 122 -5.70 7.82 7.87
C GLU A 122 -5.27 6.46 8.43
N GLY A 123 -4.96 6.42 9.74
CA GLY A 123 -4.45 5.20 10.38
C GLY A 123 -5.41 4.03 10.32
N ALA A 124 -6.72 4.25 10.48
CA ALA A 124 -7.74 3.21 10.37
C ALA A 124 -7.77 2.61 8.96
N GLN A 125 -7.76 3.44 7.91
CA GLN A 125 -7.76 2.97 6.52
C GLN A 125 -6.46 2.25 6.13
N ILE A 126 -5.31 2.61 6.75
CA ILE A 126 -4.06 1.86 6.56
C ILE A 126 -4.20 0.45 7.15
N VAL A 127 -4.82 0.32 8.32
CA VAL A 127 -5.12 -0.99 8.95
C VAL A 127 -6.03 -1.81 8.04
N ASP A 128 -7.10 -1.20 7.50
CA ASP A 128 -8.01 -1.86 6.56
C ASP A 128 -7.26 -2.32 5.29
N PHE A 129 -6.40 -1.49 4.74
CA PHE A 129 -5.57 -1.86 3.59
C PHE A 129 -4.64 -3.03 3.89
N LEU A 130 -3.93 -3.02 5.03
CA LEU A 130 -3.06 -4.10 5.46
C LEU A 130 -3.84 -5.42 5.64
N ASN A 131 -5.08 -5.35 6.13
CA ASN A 131 -5.99 -6.49 6.22
C ASN A 131 -6.38 -7.00 4.82
N VAL A 132 -6.76 -6.09 3.91
CA VAL A 132 -7.13 -6.43 2.52
C VAL A 132 -6.01 -7.18 1.80
N ILE A 133 -4.77 -6.73 1.92
CA ILE A 133 -3.62 -7.39 1.29
C ILE A 133 -3.12 -8.61 2.05
N GLY A 134 -3.67 -8.93 3.25
CA GLY A 134 -3.30 -10.08 4.06
C GLY A 134 -1.98 -9.93 4.81
N ALA A 135 -1.55 -8.70 5.09
CA ALA A 135 -0.32 -8.38 5.84
C ALA A 135 -0.59 -8.38 7.37
N HIS A 136 -1.11 -9.49 7.90
CA HIS A 136 -1.63 -9.55 9.27
C HIS A 136 -0.60 -9.25 10.35
N MET A 137 0.67 -9.66 10.18
CA MET A 137 1.73 -9.35 11.15
C MET A 137 2.00 -7.84 11.21
N ALA A 138 2.18 -7.22 10.04
CA ALA A 138 2.38 -5.78 9.94
C ALA A 138 1.17 -4.98 10.45
N LEU A 139 -0.05 -5.48 10.20
CA LEU A 139 -1.29 -4.92 10.74
C LEU A 139 -1.27 -4.92 12.27
N MET A 140 -0.96 -6.05 12.91
CA MET A 140 -0.93 -6.15 14.38
C MET A 140 0.10 -5.21 15.00
N GLU A 141 1.29 -5.13 14.42
CA GLU A 141 2.33 -4.20 14.86
C GLU A 141 1.89 -2.73 14.71
N PHE A 142 1.32 -2.39 13.58
CA PHE A 142 0.83 -1.04 13.29
C PHE A 142 -0.29 -0.63 14.26
N GLU A 143 -1.26 -1.52 14.48
CA GLU A 143 -2.42 -1.27 15.36
C GLU A 143 -2.01 -1.12 16.81
N ASN A 144 -1.08 -1.95 17.31
CA ASN A 144 -0.56 -1.83 18.67
C ASN A 144 0.07 -0.44 18.91
N VAL A 145 0.90 0.04 17.99
CA VAL A 145 1.50 1.37 18.08
C VAL A 145 0.44 2.47 18.02
N ARG A 146 -0.57 2.32 17.15
CA ARG A 146 -1.68 3.26 17.00
C ARG A 146 -2.47 3.40 18.30
N ILE A 147 -2.87 2.29 18.93
CA ILE A 147 -3.62 2.27 20.18
C ILE A 147 -2.82 2.94 21.31
N VAL A 148 -1.54 2.57 21.48
CA VAL A 148 -0.68 3.18 22.50
C VAL A 148 -0.56 4.70 22.31
N LYS A 149 -0.43 5.15 21.07
CA LYS A 149 -0.36 6.59 20.73
C LYS A 149 -1.68 7.32 21.03
N GLU A 150 -2.82 6.72 20.72
CA GLU A 150 -4.13 7.27 21.01
C GLU A 150 -4.40 7.38 22.52
N VAL A 151 -4.08 6.34 23.30
CA VAL A 151 -4.17 6.37 24.75
C VAL A 151 -3.29 7.47 25.35
N ARG A 152 -2.02 7.55 24.93
CA ARG A 152 -1.10 8.60 25.38
C ARG A 152 -1.62 10.01 25.07
N ASN A 153 -2.14 10.21 23.85
CA ASN A 153 -2.70 11.49 23.44
C ASN A 153 -3.98 11.85 24.24
N SER A 154 -4.82 10.86 24.57
CA SER A 154 -5.99 11.06 25.40
C SER A 154 -5.62 11.48 26.81
N VAL A 155 -4.68 10.78 27.45
CA VAL A 155 -4.18 11.13 28.79
C VAL A 155 -3.57 12.53 28.81
N ASN A 156 -2.71 12.87 27.82
CA ASN A 156 -2.12 14.20 27.74
C ASN A 156 -3.16 15.30 27.61
N ARG A 157 -4.23 15.09 26.81
CA ARG A 157 -5.34 16.06 26.68
C ARG A 157 -6.07 16.23 28.00
N GLN A 158 -6.34 15.15 28.74
CA GLN A 158 -6.99 15.20 30.03
C GLN A 158 -6.15 15.97 31.04
N VAL A 159 -4.86 15.65 31.18
CA VAL A 159 -3.94 16.35 32.09
C VAL A 159 -3.85 17.84 31.75
N ASN A 160 -3.73 18.19 30.47
CA ASN A 160 -3.69 19.59 30.05
C ASN A 160 -5.00 20.34 30.37
N CYS A 161 -6.15 19.69 30.22
CA CYS A 161 -7.44 20.25 30.54
C CYS A 161 -7.58 20.49 32.07
N GLU A 162 -7.21 19.50 32.87
CA GLU A 162 -7.25 19.61 34.37
C GLU A 162 -6.30 20.70 34.86
N THR A 163 -5.06 20.75 34.31
CA THR A 163 -4.10 21.81 34.67
C THR A 163 -4.61 23.21 34.31
N ALA A 164 -5.22 23.38 33.14
CA ALA A 164 -5.80 24.64 32.73
C ALA A 164 -6.97 25.07 33.63
N ASN A 165 -7.81 24.11 34.07
CA ASN A 165 -8.92 24.38 35.01
C ASN A 165 -8.42 24.77 36.39
N ILE A 166 -7.41 24.08 36.95
CA ILE A 166 -6.79 24.41 38.23
C ILE A 166 -6.18 25.83 38.17
N THR A 167 -5.47 26.16 37.11
CA THR A 167 -4.87 27.49 36.90
C THR A 167 -5.94 28.58 36.87
N LYS A 168 -7.07 28.35 36.23
CA LYS A 168 -8.20 29.29 36.24
C LYS A 168 -8.80 29.49 37.64
N ILE A 169 -8.99 28.40 38.40
CA ILE A 169 -9.53 28.45 39.78
C ILE A 169 -8.59 29.27 40.65
N VAL A 170 -7.27 28.98 40.62
CA VAL A 170 -6.27 29.71 41.42
C VAL A 170 -6.27 31.22 41.08
N ASN A 171 -6.28 31.57 39.78
CA ASN A 171 -6.28 32.98 39.35
C ASN A 171 -7.61 33.71 39.69
N THR A 172 -8.70 32.99 39.92
CA THR A 172 -9.99 33.61 40.31
C THR A 172 -10.13 33.75 41.82
N ALA A 173 -9.37 32.98 42.60
CA ALA A 173 -9.38 32.99 44.06
C ALA A 173 -8.33 33.93 44.69
N ALA A 174 -7.42 34.48 43.89
CA ALA A 174 -6.42 35.49 44.25
C ALA A 174 -6.94 36.90 43.92
#